data_5851a715688002bcaeb03bf3820114a0
#
_entry.id   5851a715688002bcaeb03bf3820114a0
#
_cell.length_a   1.000
_cell.length_b   1.000
_cell.length_c   1.000
_cell.angle_alpha   90.00
_cell.angle_beta   90.00
_cell.angle_gamma   90.00
#
_symmetry.space_group_name_H-M   'P 1'
#
loop_
_entity.id
_entity.type
_entity.pdbx_description
1 polymer ?
#
loop_
_entity_poly.entity_id
_entity_poly.type
_entity_poly.pdbx_seq_one_letter_code
_entity_poly.pdbx_strand_id
1 'polypeptide(L)'
;MRFLKNRIEALSLSDYNHLREILGLSPVVMGNNEFLVHCDTWNYMDGIRQGLEQQPEITLNGRTLTVAETPILTEPMEQYQMAGTKGYVLVLPDEAASQLVGEKSRLAMKLEDGGYPELKSDLKQFLNSGKWQPELQSSQQLPEKVTMGVTVKAWGVANSLTGFTAISFCGLYLSIIFIILSCSVLAFEQLSAIDKNQKNYAVIDRLGVPGHRQASLIRRELSTVFL
;
A
#
# COMPACT_ATOMS: atom_id res chain seq x y z
N MET A 1 3.65 -26.04 8.86
CA MET A 1 2.77 -25.83 10.04
C MET A 1 3.15 -24.58 10.87
N ARG A 2 3.34 -23.44 10.23
CA ARG A 2 3.74 -22.18 10.91
C ARG A 2 2.70 -21.06 10.79
N PHE A 3 1.66 -21.24 9.97
CA PHE A 3 0.65 -20.22 9.69
C PHE A 3 -0.28 -19.93 10.89
N LEU A 4 -0.62 -20.92 11.70
CA LEU A 4 -1.60 -20.77 12.79
C LEU A 4 -1.01 -20.52 14.19
N LYS A 5 0.30 -20.39 14.34
CA LYS A 5 0.94 -20.18 15.66
C LYS A 5 0.91 -18.74 16.17
N ASN A 6 0.41 -17.80 15.39
CA ASN A 6 0.32 -16.39 15.74
C ASN A 6 -1.15 -16.00 15.91
N ARG A 7 -1.45 -15.02 16.76
CA ARG A 7 -2.77 -14.41 16.91
C ARG A 7 -3.39 -14.11 15.55
N ILE A 8 -4.51 -14.75 15.23
CA ILE A 8 -5.27 -14.53 14.01
C ILE A 8 -6.47 -13.69 14.40
N GLU A 9 -6.72 -12.62 13.67
CA GLU A 9 -7.94 -11.83 13.84
C GLU A 9 -9.10 -12.57 13.16
N ALA A 10 -10.24 -12.59 13.82
CA ALA A 10 -11.47 -13.18 13.29
C ALA A 10 -12.62 -12.18 13.42
N LEU A 11 -13.54 -12.24 12.46
CA LEU A 11 -14.78 -11.48 12.42
C LEU A 11 -15.96 -12.43 12.31
N SER A 12 -17.11 -12.03 12.87
CA SER A 12 -18.37 -12.69 12.61
C SER A 12 -18.83 -12.46 11.17
N LEU A 13 -19.59 -13.38 10.61
CA LEU A 13 -20.16 -13.24 9.27
C LEU A 13 -21.09 -12.04 9.18
N SER A 14 -21.89 -11.80 10.23
CA SER A 14 -22.79 -10.62 10.31
C SER A 14 -22.02 -9.30 10.25
N ASP A 15 -20.98 -9.16 11.09
CA ASP A 15 -20.16 -7.95 11.10
C ASP A 15 -19.43 -7.76 9.78
N TYR A 16 -18.93 -8.84 9.20
CA TYR A 16 -18.26 -8.81 7.91
C TYR A 16 -19.22 -8.36 6.80
N ASN A 17 -20.43 -8.89 6.76
CA ASN A 17 -21.43 -8.51 5.77
C ASN A 17 -21.92 -7.07 5.98
N HIS A 18 -22.02 -6.62 7.21
CA HIS A 18 -22.36 -5.20 7.49
C HIS A 18 -21.27 -4.25 6.96
N LEU A 19 -20.01 -4.59 7.10
CA LEU A 19 -18.91 -3.82 6.51
C LEU A 19 -18.97 -3.83 4.98
N ARG A 20 -19.29 -4.97 4.37
CA ARG A 20 -19.48 -5.06 2.91
C ARG A 20 -20.61 -4.16 2.42
N GLU A 21 -21.73 -4.12 3.13
CA GLU A 21 -22.86 -3.26 2.83
C GLU A 21 -22.48 -1.77 2.87
N ILE A 22 -21.76 -1.32 3.92
CA ILE A 22 -21.24 0.05 4.01
C ILE A 22 -20.38 0.42 2.79
N LEU A 23 -19.62 -0.54 2.26
CA LEU A 23 -18.78 -0.37 1.09
C LEU A 23 -19.51 -0.54 -0.25
N GLY A 24 -20.79 -0.94 -0.23
CA GLY A 24 -21.57 -1.21 -1.43
C GLY A 24 -21.24 -2.53 -2.10
N LEU A 25 -20.64 -3.48 -1.36
CA LEU A 25 -20.32 -4.82 -1.83
C LEU A 25 -21.47 -5.79 -1.51
N SER A 26 -21.67 -6.81 -2.34
CA SER A 26 -22.67 -7.84 -2.08
C SER A 26 -22.34 -8.66 -0.83
N PRO A 27 -23.33 -9.05 -0.04
CA PRO A 27 -23.11 -9.91 1.12
C PRO A 27 -22.60 -11.29 0.69
N VAL A 28 -21.84 -11.91 1.57
CA VAL A 28 -21.32 -13.26 1.40
C VAL A 28 -22.22 -14.23 2.14
N VAL A 29 -22.52 -15.35 1.50
CA VAL A 29 -23.26 -16.45 2.11
C VAL A 29 -22.28 -17.59 2.40
N MET A 30 -22.36 -18.15 3.59
CA MET A 30 -21.49 -19.21 4.08
C MET A 30 -22.28 -20.15 4.98
N GLY A 31 -21.95 -21.43 4.96
CA GLY A 31 -22.58 -22.43 5.83
C GLY A 31 -22.19 -22.27 7.29
N ASN A 32 -23.02 -22.78 8.22
CA ASN A 32 -22.76 -22.68 9.66
C ASN A 32 -21.48 -23.36 10.13
N ASN A 33 -20.96 -24.31 9.36
CA ASN A 33 -19.72 -25.02 9.68
C ASN A 33 -18.59 -24.71 8.71
N GLU A 34 -18.68 -23.58 8.04
CA GLU A 34 -17.67 -23.12 7.09
C GLU A 34 -16.95 -21.88 7.60
N PHE A 35 -15.77 -21.64 7.07
CA PHE A 35 -15.04 -20.39 7.27
C PHE A 35 -14.41 -19.95 5.96
N LEU A 36 -14.14 -18.67 5.84
CA LEU A 36 -13.38 -18.09 4.74
C LEU A 36 -12.31 -17.14 5.26
N VAL A 37 -11.39 -16.77 4.38
CA VAL A 37 -10.31 -15.83 4.67
C VAL A 37 -10.51 -14.58 3.83
N HIS A 38 -10.50 -13.44 4.46
CA HIS A 38 -10.38 -12.15 3.76
C HIS A 38 -8.93 -11.71 3.75
N CYS A 39 -8.38 -11.47 2.55
CA CYS A 39 -7.00 -10.98 2.38
C CYS A 39 -6.91 -10.08 1.14
N ASP A 40 -6.71 -8.80 1.35
CA ASP A 40 -6.52 -7.80 0.31
C ASP A 40 -5.04 -7.53 -0.03
N THR A 41 -4.13 -8.26 0.61
CA THR A 41 -2.69 -8.06 0.49
C THR A 41 -2.05 -9.20 -0.31
N TRP A 42 -1.66 -8.90 -1.53
CA TRP A 42 -1.12 -9.87 -2.50
C TRP A 42 0.03 -10.73 -1.98
N ASN A 43 0.92 -10.17 -1.13
CA ASN A 43 2.09 -10.88 -0.59
C ASN A 43 1.72 -12.11 0.27
N TYR A 44 0.51 -12.17 0.79
CA TYR A 44 0.07 -13.27 1.67
C TYR A 44 -0.78 -14.30 0.94
N MET A 45 -1.30 -13.97 -0.25
CA MET A 45 -2.28 -14.78 -0.97
C MET A 45 -1.80 -16.20 -1.27
N ASP A 46 -0.59 -16.34 -1.81
CA ASP A 46 -0.06 -17.67 -2.15
C ASP A 46 0.14 -18.54 -0.92
N GLY A 47 0.64 -17.94 0.16
CA GLY A 47 0.82 -18.63 1.43
C GLY A 47 -0.50 -19.04 2.07
N ILE A 48 -1.54 -18.21 1.98
CA ILE A 48 -2.89 -18.52 2.47
C ILE A 48 -3.49 -19.66 1.65
N ARG A 49 -3.44 -19.57 0.31
CA ARG A 49 -3.94 -20.61 -0.59
C ARG A 49 -3.30 -21.96 -0.30
N GLN A 50 -1.99 -22.01 -0.24
CA GLN A 50 -1.25 -23.22 0.09
C GLN A 50 -1.59 -23.74 1.50
N GLY A 51 -1.79 -22.83 2.46
CA GLY A 51 -2.18 -23.18 3.81
C GLY A 51 -3.57 -23.82 3.88
N LEU A 52 -4.54 -23.27 3.15
CA LEU A 52 -5.91 -23.80 3.08
C LEU A 52 -5.99 -25.14 2.33
N GLU A 53 -5.17 -25.35 1.29
CA GLU A 53 -5.06 -26.62 0.59
C GLU A 53 -4.49 -27.74 1.49
N GLN A 54 -3.50 -27.41 2.32
CA GLN A 54 -2.89 -28.37 3.24
C GLN A 54 -3.73 -28.62 4.48
N GLN A 55 -4.50 -27.65 4.93
CA GLN A 55 -5.32 -27.72 6.12
C GLN A 55 -6.67 -27.05 5.87
N PRO A 56 -7.61 -27.76 5.20
CA PRO A 56 -8.93 -27.23 4.85
C PRO A 56 -9.88 -27.13 6.05
N GLU A 57 -9.45 -27.55 7.23
CA GLU A 57 -10.26 -27.57 8.45
C GLU A 57 -9.55 -26.87 9.60
N ILE A 58 -10.33 -26.16 10.41
CA ILE A 58 -9.88 -25.58 11.67
C ILE A 58 -10.80 -26.04 12.80
N THR A 59 -10.25 -26.27 13.98
CA THR A 59 -11.03 -26.59 15.18
C THR A 59 -10.96 -25.42 16.15
N LEU A 60 -12.12 -24.86 16.47
CA LEU A 60 -12.28 -23.77 17.44
C LEU A 60 -13.23 -24.23 18.54
N ASN A 61 -12.76 -24.21 19.79
CA ASN A 61 -13.55 -24.61 20.97
C ASN A 61 -14.32 -25.95 20.82
N GLY A 62 -13.68 -26.92 20.14
CA GLY A 62 -14.29 -28.25 19.92
C GLY A 62 -15.22 -28.33 18.69
N ARG A 63 -15.44 -27.24 17.98
CA ARG A 63 -16.20 -27.20 16.72
C ARG A 63 -15.23 -27.21 15.55
N THR A 64 -15.42 -28.13 14.62
CA THR A 64 -14.63 -28.19 13.38
C THR A 64 -15.36 -27.39 12.28
N LEU A 65 -14.64 -26.48 11.67
CA LEU A 65 -15.09 -25.66 10.53
C LEU A 65 -14.29 -26.06 9.31
N THR A 66 -14.93 -26.17 8.17
CA THR A 66 -14.32 -26.45 6.86
C THR A 66 -14.21 -25.17 6.04
N VAL A 67 -13.31 -25.15 5.08
CA VAL A 67 -13.17 -24.03 4.14
C VAL A 67 -14.41 -23.91 3.27
N ALA A 68 -14.94 -22.70 3.10
CA ALA A 68 -16.07 -22.40 2.23
C ALA A 68 -15.72 -22.61 0.74
N GLU A 69 -16.73 -22.72 -0.12
CA GLU A 69 -16.57 -22.85 -1.57
C GLU A 69 -15.74 -21.73 -2.17
N THR A 70 -15.93 -20.49 -1.68
CA THR A 70 -15.08 -19.35 -2.01
C THR A 70 -14.13 -19.07 -0.84
N PRO A 71 -12.93 -19.68 -0.85
CA PRO A 71 -12.08 -19.74 0.34
C PRO A 71 -11.42 -18.41 0.67
N ILE A 72 -11.17 -17.55 -0.32
CA ILE A 72 -10.44 -16.29 -0.15
C ILE A 72 -11.20 -15.18 -0.86
N LEU A 73 -11.47 -14.11 -0.13
CA LEU A 73 -12.01 -12.86 -0.63
C LEU A 73 -10.93 -11.78 -0.62
N THR A 74 -10.88 -10.98 -1.68
CA THR A 74 -9.76 -10.08 -1.97
C THR A 74 -10.16 -8.63 -2.22
N GLU A 75 -11.45 -8.33 -2.11
CA GLU A 75 -11.94 -6.98 -2.30
C GLU A 75 -11.37 -6.03 -1.23
N PRO A 76 -10.92 -4.82 -1.60
CA PRO A 76 -10.35 -3.89 -0.64
C PRO A 76 -11.43 -3.42 0.35
N MET A 77 -11.29 -3.85 1.60
CA MET A 77 -12.20 -3.51 2.69
C MET A 77 -11.54 -2.63 3.75
N GLU A 78 -10.94 -1.52 3.37
CA GLU A 78 -10.17 -0.68 4.28
C GLU A 78 -8.85 -1.27 4.80
N GLN A 79 -7.99 -1.20 3.99
CA GLN A 79 -6.68 -1.76 3.69
C GLN A 79 -5.69 -1.93 4.84
N TYR A 80 -5.66 -1.12 5.84
CA TYR A 80 -4.59 -1.20 6.84
C TYR A 80 -5.07 -1.62 8.22
N GLN A 81 -6.38 -1.68 8.42
CA GLN A 81 -6.91 -1.78 9.76
C GLN A 81 -7.80 -2.98 10.02
N MET A 82 -8.39 -3.56 8.97
CA MET A 82 -9.16 -4.80 9.13
C MET A 82 -8.30 -6.04 9.25
N ALA A 83 -7.27 -6.11 8.42
CA ALA A 83 -6.36 -7.25 8.39
C ALA A 83 -5.34 -7.27 9.55
N GLY A 84 -5.42 -6.31 10.48
CA GLY A 84 -4.48 -6.21 11.59
C GLY A 84 -3.02 -6.16 11.12
N THR A 85 -2.10 -6.63 11.94
CA THR A 85 -0.67 -6.69 11.61
C THR A 85 -0.31 -7.78 10.62
N LYS A 86 -1.27 -8.62 10.17
CA LYS A 86 -0.99 -9.83 9.41
C LYS A 86 -1.54 -9.86 7.99
N GLY A 87 -2.28 -8.85 7.60
CA GLY A 87 -2.79 -8.72 6.24
C GLY A 87 -3.91 -9.69 5.86
N TYR A 88 -4.51 -10.43 6.81
CA TYR A 88 -5.67 -11.28 6.58
C TYR A 88 -6.51 -11.47 7.84
N VAL A 89 -7.80 -11.76 7.65
CA VAL A 89 -8.80 -11.97 8.71
C VAL A 89 -9.59 -13.25 8.40
N LEU A 90 -9.90 -14.04 9.42
CA LEU A 90 -10.84 -15.14 9.28
C LEU A 90 -12.27 -14.62 9.42
N VAL A 91 -13.15 -15.03 8.53
CA VAL A 91 -14.59 -14.81 8.68
C VAL A 91 -15.23 -16.12 9.14
N LEU A 92 -15.90 -16.04 10.28
CA LEU A 92 -16.48 -17.19 10.96
C LEU A 92 -18.00 -17.04 11.05
N PRO A 93 -18.75 -18.16 11.13
CA PRO A 93 -20.16 -18.10 11.49
C PRO A 93 -20.36 -17.40 12.84
N ASP A 94 -21.46 -16.67 13.01
CA ASP A 94 -21.72 -15.86 14.20
C ASP A 94 -21.67 -16.68 15.50
N GLU A 95 -22.17 -17.91 15.46
CA GLU A 95 -22.12 -18.82 16.61
C GLU A 95 -20.69 -19.19 17.00
N ALA A 96 -19.79 -19.40 16.01
CA ALA A 96 -18.39 -19.71 16.28
C ALA A 96 -17.63 -18.47 16.75
N ALA A 97 -17.91 -17.33 16.16
CA ALA A 97 -17.31 -16.04 16.53
C ALA A 97 -17.70 -15.60 17.95
N SER A 98 -18.96 -15.81 18.37
CA SER A 98 -19.46 -15.44 19.70
C SER A 98 -18.77 -16.20 20.86
N GLN A 99 -18.15 -17.32 20.57
CA GLN A 99 -17.39 -18.12 21.56
C GLN A 99 -15.96 -17.63 21.74
N LEU A 100 -15.50 -16.68 20.92
CA LEU A 100 -14.17 -16.11 21.01
C LEU A 100 -14.17 -14.90 21.95
N VAL A 101 -13.06 -14.70 22.63
CA VAL A 101 -12.88 -13.49 23.44
C VAL A 101 -12.61 -12.30 22.54
N GLY A 102 -13.46 -11.29 22.61
CA GLY A 102 -13.27 -10.04 21.84
C GLY A 102 -12.07 -9.25 22.37
N GLU A 103 -11.04 -9.08 21.56
CA GLU A 103 -9.86 -8.25 21.90
C GLU A 103 -9.99 -6.82 21.40
N LYS A 104 -10.73 -6.61 20.32
CA LYS A 104 -10.87 -5.30 19.67
C LYS A 104 -12.30 -5.10 19.22
N SER A 105 -12.80 -3.90 19.44
CA SER A 105 -14.06 -3.45 18.87
C SER A 105 -13.79 -2.36 17.84
N ARG A 106 -14.45 -2.41 16.69
CA ARG A 106 -14.31 -1.41 15.62
C ARG A 106 -15.67 -0.92 15.21
N LEU A 107 -15.83 0.39 15.12
CA LEU A 107 -17.01 1.03 14.57
C LEU A 107 -16.62 1.63 13.22
N ALA A 108 -17.28 1.17 12.16
CA ALA A 108 -17.17 1.75 10.82
C ALA A 108 -18.42 2.58 10.53
N MET A 109 -18.23 3.78 10.01
CA MET A 109 -19.31 4.68 9.63
C MET A 109 -19.05 5.28 8.27
N LYS A 110 -20.09 5.33 7.42
CA LYS A 110 -20.09 6.07 6.17
C LYS A 110 -20.87 7.36 6.39
N LEU A 111 -20.22 8.48 6.08
CA LEU A 111 -20.86 9.80 6.14
C LEU A 111 -21.46 10.12 4.76
N GLU A 112 -22.69 10.59 4.73
CA GLU A 112 -23.42 10.92 3.49
C GLU A 112 -22.70 12.03 2.69
N ASP A 113 -22.22 13.05 3.38
CA ASP A 113 -21.53 14.21 2.76
C ASP A 113 -20.01 14.09 2.71
N GLY A 114 -19.45 12.89 2.83
CA GLY A 114 -18.01 12.67 2.80
C GLY A 114 -17.25 13.17 4.02
N GLY A 115 -17.92 13.71 5.00
CA GLY A 115 -17.34 14.28 6.22
C GLY A 115 -16.80 15.70 6.03
N TYR A 116 -16.51 16.36 7.12
CA TYR A 116 -15.94 17.71 7.15
C TYR A 116 -14.46 17.66 7.58
N PRO A 117 -13.64 18.64 7.17
CA PRO A 117 -12.19 18.62 7.41
C PRO A 117 -11.79 18.51 8.90
N GLU A 118 -12.60 19.12 9.76
CA GLU A 118 -12.39 19.19 11.20
C GLU A 118 -12.79 17.90 11.95
N LEU A 119 -13.54 17.00 11.32
CA LEU A 119 -14.06 15.77 11.93
C LEU A 119 -13.00 15.00 12.71
N LYS A 120 -11.79 14.90 12.14
CA LYS A 120 -10.68 14.20 12.81
C LYS A 120 -10.24 14.91 14.08
N SER A 121 -10.17 16.24 14.06
CA SER A 121 -9.78 17.03 15.23
C SER A 121 -10.82 16.91 16.33
N ASP A 122 -12.09 16.98 15.98
CA ASP A 122 -13.21 16.88 16.90
C ASP A 122 -13.28 15.49 17.56
N LEU A 123 -13.12 14.43 16.76
CA LEU A 123 -13.03 13.07 17.29
C LEU A 123 -11.81 12.88 18.19
N LYS A 124 -10.66 13.41 17.84
CA LYS A 124 -9.48 13.38 18.73
C LYS A 124 -9.72 14.14 20.01
N GLN A 125 -10.33 15.33 19.95
CA GLN A 125 -10.68 16.12 21.12
C GLN A 125 -11.67 15.39 22.02
N PHE A 126 -12.68 14.74 21.44
CA PHE A 126 -13.64 13.91 22.19
C PHE A 126 -12.93 12.76 22.90
N LEU A 127 -12.07 12.02 22.21
CA LEU A 127 -11.29 10.92 22.80
C LEU A 127 -10.36 11.40 23.94
N ASN A 128 -9.69 12.54 23.75
CA ASN A 128 -8.82 13.10 24.74
C ASN A 128 -9.56 13.71 25.94
N SER A 129 -10.84 14.06 25.78
CA SER A 129 -11.66 14.62 26.85
C SER A 129 -11.98 13.63 27.97
N GLY A 130 -11.79 12.33 27.73
CA GLY A 130 -12.11 11.25 28.68
C GLY A 130 -13.62 11.06 28.93
N LYS A 131 -14.49 11.79 28.23
CA LYS A 131 -15.94 11.71 28.42
C LYS A 131 -16.54 10.34 28.10
N TRP A 132 -15.88 9.55 27.27
CA TRP A 132 -16.23 8.18 26.90
C TRP A 132 -15.81 7.12 27.94
N GLN A 133 -14.85 7.44 28.84
CA GLN A 133 -14.31 6.48 29.81
C GLN A 133 -15.31 5.96 30.85
N PRO A 134 -16.28 6.76 31.36
CA PRO A 134 -17.25 6.29 32.34
C PRO A 134 -18.14 5.14 31.86
N GLU A 135 -18.52 5.15 30.59
CA GLU A 135 -19.33 4.08 30.00
C GLU A 135 -18.58 2.77 29.86
N LEU A 136 -17.28 2.84 29.57
CA LEU A 136 -16.42 1.67 29.49
C LEU A 136 -16.08 1.07 30.86
N GLN A 137 -15.96 1.90 31.89
CA GLN A 137 -15.66 1.45 33.26
C GLN A 137 -16.81 0.66 33.90
N SER A 138 -18.03 0.82 33.43
CA SER A 138 -19.20 0.10 33.93
C SER A 138 -19.28 -1.37 33.43
N SER A 139 -18.52 -1.73 32.39
CA SER A 139 -18.43 -3.09 31.90
C SER A 139 -17.32 -3.87 32.62
N GLN A 140 -17.69 -4.79 33.48
CA GLN A 140 -16.80 -5.54 34.41
C GLN A 140 -15.71 -6.43 33.76
N GLN A 141 -15.47 -6.35 32.45
CA GLN A 141 -14.55 -7.23 31.73
C GLN A 141 -13.51 -6.50 30.85
N LEU A 142 -13.30 -5.21 31.04
CA LEU A 142 -12.35 -4.46 30.23
C LEU A 142 -10.90 -4.69 30.71
N PRO A 143 -9.94 -4.85 29.78
CA PRO A 143 -8.52 -4.91 30.12
C PRO A 143 -8.09 -3.61 30.77
N GLU A 144 -7.10 -3.68 31.67
CA GLU A 144 -6.55 -2.57 32.47
C GLU A 144 -6.19 -1.32 31.65
N LYS A 145 -5.99 -1.47 30.33
CA LYS A 145 -5.67 -0.39 29.41
C LYS A 145 -6.43 -0.50 28.09
N VAL A 146 -7.42 0.35 27.90
CA VAL A 146 -8.13 0.50 26.65
C VAL A 146 -7.47 1.61 25.82
N THR A 147 -7.04 1.28 24.61
CA THR A 147 -6.53 2.25 23.63
C THR A 147 -7.54 2.47 22.53
N MET A 148 -7.93 3.71 22.30
CA MET A 148 -8.80 4.07 21.19
C MET A 148 -8.03 4.77 20.08
N GLY A 149 -8.36 4.44 18.84
CA GLY A 149 -7.82 5.08 17.64
C GLY A 149 -8.94 5.48 16.68
N VAL A 150 -8.79 6.62 16.04
CA VAL A 150 -9.71 7.09 15.00
C VAL A 150 -8.95 7.21 13.68
N THR A 151 -9.53 6.61 12.64
CA THR A 151 -9.02 6.73 11.27
C THR A 151 -10.10 7.32 10.38
N VAL A 152 -9.74 8.37 9.67
CA VAL A 152 -10.61 9.02 8.69
C VAL A 152 -10.00 8.81 7.30
N LYS A 153 -10.76 8.25 6.35
CA LYS A 153 -10.29 7.91 5.00
C LYS A 153 -9.68 9.11 4.27
N ALA A 154 -10.32 10.27 4.34
CA ALA A 154 -9.82 11.48 3.70
C ALA A 154 -8.39 11.86 4.17
N TRP A 155 -8.08 11.60 5.43
CA TRP A 155 -6.76 11.87 5.96
C TRP A 155 -5.71 10.86 5.50
N GLY A 156 -6.07 9.59 5.38
CA GLY A 156 -5.20 8.56 4.81
C GLY A 156 -4.80 8.90 3.38
N VAL A 157 -5.77 9.31 2.57
CA VAL A 157 -5.56 9.78 1.19
C VAL A 157 -4.65 11.02 1.16
N ALA A 158 -4.93 12.03 1.98
CA ALA A 158 -4.11 13.25 2.04
C ALA A 158 -2.66 12.96 2.44
N ASN A 159 -2.43 12.09 3.43
CA ASN A 159 -1.08 11.69 3.82
C ASN A 159 -0.33 10.93 2.72
N SER A 160 -1.04 10.02 2.03
CA SER A 160 -0.46 9.27 0.92
C SER A 160 -0.07 10.21 -0.23
N LEU A 161 -0.96 11.14 -0.60
CA LEU A 161 -0.67 12.15 -1.63
C LEU A 161 0.56 13.01 -1.26
N THR A 162 0.67 13.44 0.00
CA THR A 162 1.82 14.22 0.47
C THR A 162 3.11 13.40 0.34
N GLY A 163 3.10 12.13 0.71
CA GLY A 163 4.24 11.23 0.57
C GLY A 163 4.66 11.04 -0.91
N PHE A 164 3.71 10.76 -1.79
CA PHE A 164 3.97 10.62 -3.23
C PHE A 164 4.50 11.93 -3.85
N THR A 165 3.97 13.07 -3.45
CA THR A 165 4.43 14.38 -3.91
C THR A 165 5.89 14.60 -3.53
N ALA A 166 6.28 14.32 -2.29
CA ALA A 166 7.66 14.45 -1.83
C ALA A 166 8.62 13.56 -2.63
N ILE A 167 8.26 12.29 -2.85
CA ILE A 167 9.06 11.35 -3.65
C ILE A 167 9.19 11.82 -5.10
N SER A 168 8.10 12.33 -5.69
CA SER A 168 8.10 12.86 -7.06
C SER A 168 9.02 14.06 -7.19
N PHE A 169 9.03 14.98 -6.22
CA PHE A 169 9.97 16.10 -6.20
C PHE A 169 11.43 15.65 -6.10
N CYS A 170 11.72 14.68 -5.23
CA CYS A 170 13.06 14.10 -5.14
C CYS A 170 13.50 13.47 -6.46
N GLY A 171 12.61 12.71 -7.11
CA GLY A 171 12.87 12.09 -8.40
C GLY A 171 13.14 13.11 -9.50
N LEU A 172 12.35 14.18 -9.57
CA LEU A 172 12.54 15.26 -10.53
C LEU A 172 13.88 15.99 -10.30
N TYR A 173 14.22 16.28 -9.05
CA TYR A 173 15.49 16.92 -8.71
C TYR A 173 16.70 16.06 -9.11
N LEU A 174 16.65 14.76 -8.80
CA LEU A 174 17.70 13.83 -9.20
C LEU A 174 17.83 13.74 -10.73
N SER A 175 16.71 13.72 -11.46
CA SER A 175 16.71 13.70 -12.92
C SER A 175 17.42 14.91 -13.50
N ILE A 176 17.19 16.11 -12.97
CA ILE A 176 17.87 17.33 -13.40
C ILE A 176 19.37 17.22 -13.16
N ILE A 177 19.79 16.72 -11.99
CA ILE A 177 21.22 16.55 -11.69
C ILE A 177 21.86 15.57 -12.68
N PHE A 178 21.20 14.43 -12.97
CA PHE A 178 21.71 13.47 -13.94
C PHE A 178 21.82 14.05 -15.34
N ILE A 179 20.88 14.86 -15.78
CA ILE A 179 20.95 15.54 -17.08
C ILE A 179 22.17 16.48 -17.12
N ILE A 180 22.38 17.29 -16.08
CA ILE A 180 23.52 18.21 -16.02
C ILE A 180 24.85 17.44 -16.04
N LEU A 181 24.96 16.36 -15.27
CA LEU A 181 26.15 15.51 -15.25
C LEU A 181 26.41 14.86 -16.61
N SER A 182 25.37 14.31 -17.23
CA SER A 182 25.48 13.71 -18.58
C SER A 182 25.92 14.71 -19.63
N CYS A 183 25.34 15.91 -19.63
CA CYS A 183 25.75 16.99 -20.51
C CYS A 183 27.22 17.38 -20.26
N SER A 184 27.67 17.43 -19.01
CA SER A 184 29.07 17.76 -18.67
C SER A 184 30.02 16.69 -19.18
N VAL A 185 29.71 15.42 -18.97
CA VAL A 185 30.54 14.29 -19.48
C VAL A 185 30.64 14.34 -20.99
N LEU A 186 29.49 14.49 -21.70
CA LEU A 186 29.50 14.60 -23.15
C LEU A 186 30.31 15.80 -23.64
N ALA A 187 30.23 16.96 -22.97
CA ALA A 187 31.04 18.11 -23.30
C ALA A 187 32.55 17.83 -23.16
N PHE A 188 32.96 17.17 -22.08
CA PHE A 188 34.37 16.77 -21.89
C PHE A 188 34.84 15.77 -22.94
N GLU A 189 34.02 14.78 -23.29
CA GLU A 189 34.34 13.82 -24.34
C GLU A 189 34.54 14.54 -25.70
N GLN A 190 33.66 15.48 -26.03
CA GLN A 190 33.80 16.26 -27.28
C GLN A 190 35.04 17.14 -27.29
N LEU A 191 35.37 17.81 -26.20
CA LEU A 191 36.60 18.59 -26.08
C LEU A 191 37.84 17.71 -26.25
N SER A 192 37.86 16.57 -25.61
CA SER A 192 38.97 15.58 -25.75
C SER A 192 39.11 15.06 -27.18
N ALA A 193 37.97 14.81 -27.86
CA ALA A 193 37.97 14.37 -29.26
C ALA A 193 38.53 15.46 -30.20
N ILE A 194 38.19 16.74 -29.96
CA ILE A 194 38.72 17.87 -30.72
C ILE A 194 40.25 17.93 -30.56
N ASP A 195 40.77 17.89 -29.35
CA ASP A 195 42.22 17.92 -29.09
C ASP A 195 42.97 16.78 -29.77
N LYS A 196 42.40 15.57 -29.72
CA LYS A 196 42.97 14.40 -30.38
C LYS A 196 42.97 14.51 -31.90
N ASN A 197 41.95 15.10 -32.47
CA ASN A 197 41.75 15.24 -33.90
C ASN A 197 42.40 16.54 -34.48
N GLN A 198 42.93 17.43 -33.64
CA GLN A 198 43.54 18.69 -34.07
C GLN A 198 44.64 18.49 -35.11
N LYS A 199 45.47 17.46 -34.92
CA LYS A 199 46.55 17.11 -35.91
C LYS A 199 45.95 16.70 -37.26
N ASN A 200 44.83 15.96 -37.24
CA ASN A 200 44.17 15.50 -38.46
C ASN A 200 43.57 16.70 -39.25
N TYR A 201 42.97 17.65 -38.53
CA TYR A 201 42.46 18.86 -39.14
C TYR A 201 43.57 19.76 -39.75
N ALA A 202 44.73 19.83 -39.11
CA ALA A 202 45.89 20.53 -39.65
C ALA A 202 46.40 19.90 -40.95
N VAL A 203 46.28 18.58 -41.11
CA VAL A 203 46.61 17.89 -42.38
C VAL A 203 45.59 18.23 -43.46
N ILE A 204 44.30 18.28 -43.15
CA ILE A 204 43.22 18.62 -44.07
C ILE A 204 43.36 20.08 -44.56
N ASP A 205 43.80 20.97 -43.67
CA ASP A 205 44.09 22.35 -44.01
C ASP A 205 45.25 22.49 -45.02
N ARG A 206 46.34 21.74 -44.80
CA ARG A 206 47.50 21.67 -45.73
C ARG A 206 47.13 21.07 -47.08
N LEU A 207 46.09 20.27 -47.19
CA LEU A 207 45.54 19.70 -48.42
C LEU A 207 44.66 20.71 -49.18
N GLY A 208 44.50 21.94 -48.66
CA GLY A 208 43.76 23.00 -49.34
C GLY A 208 42.24 22.87 -49.25
N VAL A 209 41.68 22.13 -48.30
CA VAL A 209 40.23 22.01 -48.11
C VAL A 209 39.70 23.33 -47.50
N PRO A 210 38.76 24.00 -48.15
CA PRO A 210 38.30 25.29 -47.68
C PRO A 210 37.58 25.17 -46.32
N GLY A 211 37.78 26.16 -45.41
CA GLY A 211 37.35 26.12 -44.02
C GLY A 211 35.86 25.88 -43.80
N HIS A 212 35.00 26.31 -44.76
CA HIS A 212 33.57 26.05 -44.67
C HIS A 212 33.20 24.57 -44.80
N ARG A 213 33.95 23.78 -45.56
CA ARG A 213 33.80 22.32 -45.67
C ARG A 213 34.29 21.60 -44.39
N GLN A 214 35.39 22.10 -43.81
CA GLN A 214 35.88 21.58 -42.53
C GLN A 214 34.84 21.81 -41.43
N ALA A 215 34.25 23.00 -41.34
CA ALA A 215 33.18 23.29 -40.38
C ALA A 215 31.93 22.44 -40.58
N SER A 216 31.60 22.08 -41.82
CA SER A 216 30.48 21.17 -42.12
C SER A 216 30.74 19.75 -41.68
N LEU A 217 31.98 19.25 -41.84
CA LEU A 217 32.38 17.92 -41.34
C LEU A 217 32.32 17.84 -39.82
N ILE A 218 32.85 18.83 -39.12
CA ILE A 218 32.80 18.91 -37.65
C ILE A 218 31.35 18.95 -37.16
N ARG A 219 30.47 19.75 -37.77
CA ARG A 219 29.04 19.80 -37.42
C ARG A 219 28.36 18.43 -37.59
N ARG A 220 28.67 17.73 -38.66
CA ARG A 220 28.11 16.42 -38.95
C ARG A 220 28.60 15.37 -37.96
N GLU A 221 29.87 15.41 -37.57
CA GLU A 221 30.44 14.55 -36.56
C GLU A 221 29.81 14.80 -35.18
N LEU A 222 29.66 16.06 -34.79
CA LEU A 222 28.98 16.42 -33.54
C LEU A 222 27.50 16.03 -33.55
N SER A 223 26.77 16.22 -34.66
CA SER A 223 25.37 15.85 -34.72
C SER A 223 25.08 14.35 -34.59
N THR A 224 26.05 13.48 -34.94
CA THR A 224 25.90 12.02 -34.79
C THR A 224 26.03 11.57 -33.35
N VAL A 225 26.59 12.40 -32.47
CA VAL A 225 26.76 12.07 -31.04
C VAL A 225 25.54 12.51 -30.23
N PHE A 226 24.78 13.51 -30.75
CA PHE A 226 23.60 14.07 -30.05
C PHE A 226 22.24 13.61 -30.59
N LEU A 227 22.24 12.70 -31.55
CA LEU A 227 21.06 11.99 -32.09
C LEU A 227 21.05 10.54 -31.60
#